data_e9fe7bf68791b60892cbc6d82543ef2d
#
_entry.id   e9fe7bf68791b60892cbc6d82543ef2d
#
_cell.length_a   1.000
_cell.length_b   1.000
_cell.length_c   1.000
_cell.angle_alpha   90.00
_cell.angle_beta   90.00
_cell.angle_gamma   90.00
#
_symmetry.space_group_name_H-M   'P 1'
#
loop_
_entity.id
_entity.type
_entity.pdbx_description
1 polymer ?
#
loop_
_entity_poly.entity_id
_entity_poly.type
_entity_poly.pdbx_seq_one_letter_code
_entity_poly.pdbx_strand_id
1 'polypeptide(L)'
;PLDSYECHHGIGYSRFLSSKNGLKADLLAFVPVNSTCEINKLTLTNTTDAPKTFSLFSYAEFCLWNAVDDSTNFQRNLSIGEVEIEGSTIYHKTEYRERRRHYSFFSVNSPVDGFDTSRDVFLGMNNGNAFPAAVKENKAGNSVASGWYPIASHQINITLSAGESKDFIFILGYSENPQDQKFVAPNVIRKDGAHKIPVSYTHLR
;
A
#
# COMPACT_ATOMS: atom_id res chain seq x y z
N PRO A 1 -17.99 2.87 14.27
CA PRO A 1 -18.66 2.29 13.10
C PRO A 1 -18.53 3.23 11.90
N LEU A 2 -18.60 2.70 10.67
CA LEU A 2 -18.75 3.48 9.44
C LEU A 2 -20.20 3.97 9.33
N ASP A 3 -20.41 5.08 8.63
CA ASP A 3 -21.76 5.61 8.36
C ASP A 3 -22.43 4.78 7.25
N SER A 4 -21.64 4.34 6.26
CA SER A 4 -22.06 3.39 5.22
C SER A 4 -20.89 2.51 4.77
N TYR A 5 -21.22 1.32 4.29
CA TYR A 5 -20.25 0.40 3.66
C TYR A 5 -20.94 -0.45 2.61
N GLU A 6 -20.32 -0.54 1.44
CA GLU A 6 -20.73 -1.42 0.35
C GLU A 6 -19.49 -2.13 -0.21
N CYS A 7 -19.66 -3.36 -0.65
CA CYS A 7 -18.61 -4.13 -1.31
C CYS A 7 -19.17 -4.77 -2.58
N HIS A 8 -18.49 -4.56 -3.70
CA HIS A 8 -18.85 -5.11 -5.00
C HIS A 8 -17.70 -5.94 -5.54
N HIS A 9 -17.97 -7.20 -5.87
CA HIS A 9 -17.03 -8.10 -6.52
C HIS A 9 -17.46 -8.34 -7.95
N GLY A 10 -16.60 -8.00 -8.91
CA GLY A 10 -16.77 -8.29 -10.32
C GLY A 10 -15.71 -9.27 -10.83
N ILE A 11 -15.79 -9.60 -12.11
CA ILE A 11 -14.75 -10.41 -12.76
C ILE A 11 -13.49 -9.55 -12.89
N GLY A 12 -12.45 -9.87 -12.10
CA GLY A 12 -11.15 -9.20 -12.13
C GLY A 12 -11.05 -7.90 -11.32
N TYR A 13 -12.03 -7.55 -10.50
CA TYR A 13 -11.94 -6.42 -9.60
C TYR A 13 -12.75 -6.60 -8.31
N SER A 14 -12.36 -5.86 -7.28
CA SER A 14 -13.16 -5.63 -6.08
C SER A 14 -13.26 -4.14 -5.82
N ARG A 15 -14.43 -3.64 -5.44
CA ARG A 15 -14.67 -2.23 -5.12
C ARG A 15 -15.29 -2.11 -3.74
N PHE A 16 -14.70 -1.26 -2.91
CA PHE A 16 -15.13 -1.01 -1.54
C PHE A 16 -15.53 0.45 -1.41
N LEU A 17 -16.78 0.70 -1.09
CA LEU A 17 -17.31 2.03 -0.84
C LEU A 17 -17.56 2.18 0.65
N SER A 18 -17.07 3.25 1.23
CA SER A 18 -17.32 3.54 2.64
C SER A 18 -17.45 5.04 2.87
N SER A 19 -18.18 5.39 3.92
CA SER A 19 -18.25 6.78 4.38
C SER A 19 -18.15 6.86 5.89
N LYS A 20 -17.54 7.96 6.36
CA LYS A 20 -17.51 8.30 7.78
C LYS A 20 -17.25 9.80 7.97
N ASN A 21 -18.05 10.43 8.83
CA ASN A 21 -17.87 11.82 9.22
C ASN A 21 -17.75 12.79 8.03
N GLY A 22 -18.53 12.57 6.96
CA GLY A 22 -18.50 13.40 5.76
C GLY A 22 -17.25 13.20 4.88
N LEU A 23 -16.53 12.13 5.06
CA LEU A 23 -15.49 11.65 4.13
C LEU A 23 -16.00 10.36 3.47
N LYS A 24 -15.99 10.32 2.14
CA LYS A 24 -16.29 9.13 1.34
C LYS A 24 -14.99 8.57 0.78
N ALA A 25 -14.80 7.26 0.91
CA ALA A 25 -13.73 6.51 0.30
C ALA A 25 -14.30 5.50 -0.71
N ASP A 26 -13.70 5.44 -1.88
CA ASP A 26 -14.00 4.51 -2.96
C ASP A 26 -12.70 3.84 -3.38
N LEU A 27 -12.51 2.59 -2.95
CA LEU A 27 -11.34 1.80 -3.23
C LEU A 27 -11.67 0.76 -4.29
N LEU A 28 -10.96 0.83 -5.42
CA LEU A 28 -11.01 -0.16 -6.49
C LEU A 28 -9.70 -0.95 -6.53
N ALA A 29 -9.78 -2.25 -6.29
CA ALA A 29 -8.65 -3.18 -6.34
C ALA A 29 -8.77 -4.10 -7.56
N PHE A 30 -7.70 -4.23 -8.35
CA PHE A 30 -7.63 -5.10 -9.51
C PHE A 30 -6.20 -5.45 -9.91
N VAL A 31 -6.06 -6.55 -10.64
CA VAL A 31 -4.79 -6.97 -11.25
C VAL A 31 -4.88 -6.74 -12.77
N PRO A 32 -4.02 -5.88 -13.35
CA PRO A 32 -4.01 -5.69 -14.80
C PRO A 32 -3.57 -6.95 -15.54
N VAL A 33 -4.14 -7.16 -16.72
CA VAL A 33 -3.75 -8.29 -17.58
C VAL A 33 -2.27 -8.16 -17.96
N ASN A 34 -1.53 -9.27 -17.90
CA ASN A 34 -0.09 -9.34 -18.16
C ASN A 34 0.77 -8.49 -17.21
N SER A 35 0.33 -8.32 -15.97
CA SER A 35 1.05 -7.58 -14.94
C SER A 35 1.32 -8.47 -13.72
N THR A 36 2.44 -8.21 -13.04
CA THR A 36 2.81 -8.84 -11.77
C THR A 36 2.52 -7.92 -10.57
N CYS A 37 1.50 -7.08 -10.68
CA CYS A 37 1.12 -6.16 -9.62
C CYS A 37 -0.39 -6.08 -9.45
N GLU A 38 -0.81 -5.81 -8.23
CA GLU A 38 -2.15 -5.38 -7.87
C GLU A 38 -2.19 -3.85 -7.80
N ILE A 39 -3.25 -3.27 -8.35
CA ILE A 39 -3.50 -1.83 -8.30
C ILE A 39 -4.69 -1.56 -7.39
N ASN A 40 -4.49 -0.66 -6.45
CA ASN A 40 -5.49 -0.17 -5.52
C ASN A 40 -5.71 1.32 -5.78
N LYS A 41 -6.75 1.66 -6.54
CA LYS A 41 -7.14 3.06 -6.78
C LYS A 41 -8.11 3.50 -5.69
N LEU A 42 -7.68 4.44 -4.85
CA LEU A 42 -8.47 5.06 -3.79
C LEU A 42 -8.89 6.46 -4.22
N THR A 43 -10.18 6.72 -4.30
CA THR A 43 -10.75 8.06 -4.44
C THR A 43 -11.31 8.51 -3.09
N LEU A 44 -10.78 9.60 -2.55
CA LEU A 44 -11.28 10.23 -1.33
C LEU A 44 -12.07 11.50 -1.69
N THR A 45 -13.28 11.62 -1.18
CA THR A 45 -14.17 12.77 -1.41
C THR A 45 -14.59 13.38 -0.08
N ASN A 46 -14.39 14.68 0.06
CA ASN A 46 -14.99 15.47 1.13
C ASN A 46 -16.43 15.82 0.75
N THR A 47 -17.40 15.21 1.44
CA THR A 47 -18.83 15.43 1.17
C THR A 47 -19.43 16.56 1.99
N THR A 48 -18.63 17.30 2.74
CA THR A 48 -19.08 18.44 3.56
C THR A 48 -18.86 19.76 2.83
N ASP A 49 -19.44 20.81 3.38
CA ASP A 49 -19.34 22.18 2.91
C ASP A 49 -18.12 22.97 3.47
N ALA A 50 -17.28 22.30 4.25
CA ALA A 50 -16.08 22.86 4.85
C ALA A 50 -14.83 22.05 4.49
N PRO A 51 -13.63 22.65 4.43
CA PRO A 51 -12.39 21.91 4.19
C PRO A 51 -12.12 20.88 5.30
N LYS A 52 -11.52 19.74 4.91
CA LYS A 52 -11.08 18.68 5.83
C LYS A 52 -9.61 18.41 5.68
N THR A 53 -8.89 18.37 6.81
CA THR A 53 -7.49 17.95 6.89
C THR A 53 -7.38 16.67 7.71
N PHE A 54 -6.68 15.68 7.18
CA PHE A 54 -6.47 14.37 7.79
C PHE A 54 -5.23 13.69 7.22
N SER A 55 -4.77 12.62 7.86
CA SER A 55 -3.70 11.77 7.31
C SER A 55 -4.27 10.46 6.80
N LEU A 56 -3.82 10.06 5.63
CA LEU A 56 -4.03 8.75 5.05
C LEU A 56 -2.84 7.86 5.38
N PHE A 57 -3.11 6.69 5.95
CA PHE A 57 -2.12 5.65 6.16
C PHE A 57 -2.42 4.46 5.27
N SER A 58 -1.42 4.01 4.51
CA SER A 58 -1.46 2.73 3.82
C SER A 58 -0.81 1.65 4.68
N TYR A 59 -1.13 0.38 4.43
CA TYR A 59 -0.52 -0.74 5.13
C TYR A 59 -0.53 -1.99 4.26
N ALA A 60 0.63 -2.62 4.09
CA ALA A 60 0.78 -3.91 3.45
C ALA A 60 1.83 -4.75 4.20
N GLU A 61 1.56 -6.02 4.42
CA GLU A 61 2.53 -7.00 4.93
C GLU A 61 3.12 -7.76 3.74
N PHE A 62 4.43 -7.91 3.71
CA PHE A 62 5.09 -8.65 2.66
C PHE A 62 5.11 -10.15 2.96
N CYS A 63 4.72 -10.95 1.98
CA CYS A 63 5.00 -12.38 1.96
C CYS A 63 6.43 -12.59 1.49
N LEU A 64 7.26 -13.23 2.32
CA LEU A 64 8.69 -13.39 2.06
C LEU A 64 8.99 -14.48 1.03
N TRP A 65 8.19 -15.56 1.02
CA TRP A 65 8.49 -16.74 0.21
C TRP A 65 7.24 -17.41 -0.36
N ASN A 66 6.43 -17.93 0.53
CA ASN A 66 5.22 -18.66 0.22
C ASN A 66 4.21 -18.37 1.33
N ALA A 67 3.02 -17.92 0.97
CA ALA A 67 2.02 -17.48 1.95
C ALA A 67 1.65 -18.59 2.95
N VAL A 68 1.61 -19.85 2.55
CA VAL A 68 1.32 -20.98 3.42
C VAL A 68 2.49 -21.23 4.39
N ASP A 69 3.71 -21.23 3.87
CA ASP A 69 4.92 -21.40 4.69
C ASP A 69 5.11 -20.22 5.66
N ASP A 70 4.90 -19.00 5.20
CA ASP A 70 5.03 -17.80 6.02
C ASP A 70 3.98 -17.76 7.13
N SER A 71 2.79 -18.29 6.89
CA SER A 71 1.72 -18.39 7.90
C SER A 71 1.92 -19.49 8.92
N THR A 72 2.63 -20.58 8.56
CA THR A 72 2.82 -21.76 9.42
C THR A 72 4.18 -21.85 10.08
N ASN A 73 5.20 -21.24 9.49
CA ASN A 73 6.58 -21.29 9.96
C ASN A 73 7.09 -19.90 10.33
N PHE A 74 6.80 -19.47 11.55
CA PHE A 74 7.20 -18.15 12.01
C PHE A 74 8.73 -17.91 12.02
N GLN A 75 9.56 -18.95 12.02
CA GLN A 75 11.01 -18.81 11.91
C GLN A 75 11.46 -18.19 10.58
N ARG A 76 10.67 -18.32 9.54
CA ARG A 76 10.92 -17.63 8.25
C ARG A 76 10.67 -16.14 8.34
N ASN A 77 9.79 -15.71 9.21
CA ASN A 77 9.60 -14.28 9.51
C ASN A 77 10.81 -13.66 10.19
N LEU A 78 11.68 -14.48 10.75
CA LEU A 78 13.00 -14.09 11.29
C LEU A 78 14.07 -14.04 10.20
N SER A 79 13.80 -14.58 9.03
CA SER A 79 14.76 -14.59 7.95
C SER A 79 14.84 -13.23 7.28
N ILE A 80 16.01 -12.85 7.09
CA ILE A 80 16.65 -11.68 6.59
C ILE A 80 15.95 -11.15 5.35
N GLY A 81 15.13 -10.13 5.53
CA GLY A 81 14.67 -9.27 4.45
C GLY A 81 15.39 -7.93 4.53
N GLU A 82 15.79 -7.42 3.40
CA GLU A 82 16.24 -6.03 3.28
C GLU A 82 15.08 -5.17 2.80
N VAL A 83 14.96 -4.01 3.39
CA VAL A 83 13.98 -2.99 2.98
C VAL A 83 14.74 -1.80 2.44
N GLU A 84 14.37 -1.36 1.25
CA GLU A 84 14.87 -0.12 0.65
C GLU A 84 13.72 0.84 0.43
N ILE A 85 13.95 2.13 0.67
CA ILE A 85 12.97 3.18 0.44
C ILE A 85 13.50 4.14 -0.61
N GLU A 86 12.73 4.38 -1.64
CA GLU A 86 13.03 5.35 -2.68
C GLU A 86 11.80 6.20 -3.02
N GLY A 87 11.81 7.43 -2.54
CA GLY A 87 10.66 8.33 -2.68
C GLY A 87 9.41 7.73 -2.03
N SER A 88 8.39 7.47 -2.83
CA SER A 88 7.13 6.85 -2.40
C SER A 88 7.07 5.34 -2.64
N THR A 89 8.20 4.69 -2.85
CA THR A 89 8.28 3.25 -3.08
C THR A 89 9.08 2.59 -1.96
N ILE A 90 8.49 1.54 -1.38
CA ILE A 90 9.11 0.68 -0.39
C ILE A 90 9.33 -0.67 -1.06
N TYR A 91 10.59 -1.08 -1.15
CA TYR A 91 11.01 -2.36 -1.70
C TYR A 91 11.33 -3.33 -0.57
N HIS A 92 10.97 -4.58 -0.77
CA HIS A 92 11.35 -5.68 0.09
C HIS A 92 12.06 -6.75 -0.74
N LYS A 93 13.29 -7.07 -0.34
CA LYS A 93 14.13 -8.13 -0.93
C LYS A 93 14.25 -9.28 0.05
N THR A 94 13.98 -10.49 -0.42
CA THR A 94 14.25 -11.67 0.37
C THR A 94 15.68 -12.16 0.14
N GLU A 95 16.46 -12.30 1.21
CA GLU A 95 17.82 -12.89 1.19
C GLU A 95 17.80 -14.44 1.15
N TYR A 96 16.68 -15.06 0.82
CA TYR A 96 16.61 -16.50 0.79
C TYR A 96 17.45 -17.10 -0.35
N ARG A 97 18.19 -18.18 -0.08
CA ARG A 97 19.22 -18.79 -0.94
C ARG A 97 18.79 -18.96 -2.41
N GLU A 98 17.53 -19.23 -2.67
CA GLU A 98 17.00 -19.52 -3.99
C GLU A 98 16.37 -18.32 -4.69
N ARG A 99 16.15 -17.19 -3.96
CA ARG A 99 15.43 -16.03 -4.49
C ARG A 99 16.07 -14.69 -4.10
N ARG A 100 17.38 -14.61 -4.09
CA ARG A 100 18.13 -13.38 -3.77
C ARG A 100 17.82 -12.20 -4.69
N ARG A 101 17.17 -12.43 -5.83
CA ARG A 101 16.91 -11.43 -6.86
C ARG A 101 15.42 -11.12 -7.03
N HIS A 102 14.62 -11.48 -6.05
CA HIS A 102 13.19 -11.29 -6.06
C HIS A 102 12.84 -10.12 -5.14
N TYR A 103 12.09 -9.18 -5.70
CA TYR A 103 11.65 -7.99 -5.01
C TYR A 103 10.13 -7.92 -4.98
N SER A 104 9.57 -7.67 -3.81
CA SER A 104 8.23 -7.12 -3.68
C SER A 104 8.35 -5.61 -3.52
N PHE A 105 7.37 -4.86 -3.95
CA PHE A 105 7.34 -3.42 -3.76
C PHE A 105 5.94 -2.93 -3.50
N PHE A 106 5.85 -1.86 -2.71
CA PHE A 106 4.62 -1.13 -2.47
C PHE A 106 4.87 0.35 -2.69
N SER A 107 4.07 0.97 -3.54
CA SER A 107 4.30 2.34 -3.98
C SER A 107 3.00 3.11 -4.10
N VAL A 108 3.09 4.44 -4.04
CA VAL A 108 1.96 5.35 -4.27
C VAL A 108 2.35 6.48 -5.23
N ASN A 109 1.40 6.96 -6.00
CA ASN A 109 1.57 8.05 -6.99
C ASN A 109 1.59 9.46 -6.37
N SER A 110 1.80 9.57 -5.08
CA SER A 110 1.83 10.84 -4.33
C SER A 110 3.13 10.94 -3.54
N PRO A 111 3.66 12.14 -3.29
CA PRO A 111 4.66 12.34 -2.26
C PRO A 111 4.13 11.83 -0.91
N VAL A 112 5.02 11.31 -0.08
CA VAL A 112 4.70 10.81 1.25
C VAL A 112 5.33 11.72 2.31
N ASP A 113 4.61 11.94 3.40
CA ASP A 113 5.07 12.75 4.53
C ASP A 113 5.81 11.90 5.58
N GLY A 114 5.58 10.59 5.53
CA GLY A 114 6.24 9.62 6.39
C GLY A 114 6.00 8.20 5.93
N PHE A 115 6.75 7.26 6.51
CA PHE A 115 6.64 5.84 6.22
C PHE A 115 6.97 5.00 7.45
N ASP A 116 6.56 3.74 7.43
CA ASP A 116 7.05 2.71 8.34
C ASP A 116 7.26 1.40 7.60
N THR A 117 8.36 0.74 7.89
CA THR A 117 8.65 -0.60 7.38
C THR A 117 8.78 -1.64 8.49
N SER A 118 8.80 -1.21 9.75
CA SER A 118 8.72 -2.09 10.93
C SER A 118 7.27 -2.22 11.40
N ARG A 119 6.76 -3.44 11.43
CA ARG A 119 5.42 -3.75 11.93
C ARG A 119 5.24 -3.32 13.38
N ASP A 120 6.23 -3.59 14.22
CA ASP A 120 6.18 -3.30 15.65
C ASP A 120 6.14 -1.78 15.93
N VAL A 121 6.83 -0.99 15.12
CA VAL A 121 6.78 0.47 15.22
C VAL A 121 5.42 1.01 14.76
N PHE A 122 4.92 0.53 13.63
CA PHE A 122 3.64 0.98 13.10
C PHE A 122 2.46 0.61 13.99
N LEU A 123 2.39 -0.66 14.41
CA LEU A 123 1.29 -1.14 15.27
C LEU A 123 1.44 -0.67 16.72
N GLY A 124 2.68 -0.64 17.22
CA GLY A 124 2.98 -0.48 18.65
C GLY A 124 2.91 -1.79 19.41
N MET A 125 3.65 -1.87 20.51
CA MET A 125 3.65 -3.06 21.38
C MET A 125 2.25 -3.33 21.92
N ASN A 126 1.81 -4.57 21.79
CA ASN A 126 0.49 -5.06 22.27
C ASN A 126 -0.74 -4.45 21.58
N ASN A 127 -0.57 -3.70 20.51
CA ASN A 127 -1.68 -3.22 19.68
C ASN A 127 -1.89 -4.15 18.47
N GLY A 128 -3.15 -4.26 18.06
CA GLY A 128 -3.51 -4.96 16.82
C GLY A 128 -3.78 -4.00 15.67
N ASN A 129 -4.13 -4.56 14.51
CA ASN A 129 -4.45 -3.79 13.31
C ASN A 129 -5.67 -2.86 13.48
N ALA A 130 -6.49 -3.06 14.51
CA ALA A 130 -7.65 -2.21 14.78
C ALA A 130 -7.29 -0.79 15.27
N PHE A 131 -6.16 -0.63 15.94
CA PHE A 131 -5.69 0.65 16.50
C PHE A 131 -4.17 0.77 16.43
N PRO A 132 -3.57 0.88 15.22
CA PRO A 132 -2.14 1.06 15.06
C PRO A 132 -1.66 2.33 15.78
N ALA A 133 -0.50 2.26 16.45
CA ALA A 133 0.08 3.39 17.17
C ALA A 133 0.32 4.58 16.24
N ALA A 134 0.90 4.35 15.06
CA ALA A 134 1.15 5.40 14.07
C ALA A 134 -0.13 6.15 13.65
N VAL A 135 -1.24 5.42 13.48
CA VAL A 135 -2.55 6.02 13.15
C VAL A 135 -3.12 6.79 14.33
N LYS A 136 -3.03 6.23 15.54
CA LYS A 136 -3.51 6.86 16.78
C LYS A 136 -2.76 8.16 17.08
N GLU A 137 -1.45 8.16 16.87
CA GLU A 137 -0.58 9.30 17.10
C GLU A 137 -0.55 10.27 15.91
N ASN A 138 -1.21 9.88 14.81
CA ASN A 138 -1.19 10.62 13.55
C ASN A 138 0.22 10.91 13.04
N LYS A 139 1.15 9.98 13.25
CA LYS A 139 2.57 10.14 12.93
C LYS A 139 3.22 8.80 12.59
N ALA A 140 3.83 8.71 11.42
CA ALA A 140 4.72 7.61 11.07
C ALA A 140 6.05 7.72 11.83
N GLY A 141 6.62 6.58 12.19
CA GLY A 141 7.89 6.49 12.91
C GLY A 141 9.11 6.64 12.00
N ASN A 142 8.94 6.59 10.69
CA ASN A 142 10.00 6.53 9.66
C ASN A 142 10.97 5.35 9.95
N SER A 143 10.41 4.23 10.39
CA SER A 143 11.17 3.05 10.74
C SER A 143 11.67 2.30 9.53
N VAL A 144 12.89 1.76 9.64
CA VAL A 144 13.47 0.84 8.67
C VAL A 144 13.63 -0.52 9.33
N ALA A 145 12.91 -1.53 8.84
CA ALA A 145 12.98 -2.88 9.38
C ALA A 145 14.32 -3.53 9.04
N SER A 146 14.85 -4.26 10.01
CA SER A 146 16.03 -5.11 9.84
C SER A 146 15.63 -6.55 10.12
N GLY A 147 15.14 -7.23 9.11
CA GLY A 147 14.87 -8.67 9.11
C GLY A 147 13.55 -9.11 9.75
N TRP A 148 12.99 -8.39 10.69
CA TRP A 148 11.82 -8.80 11.46
C TRP A 148 10.54 -8.14 10.98
N TYR A 149 9.53 -8.94 10.60
CA TYR A 149 8.19 -8.49 10.20
C TYR A 149 8.16 -7.21 9.34
N PRO A 150 8.79 -7.22 8.15
CA PRO A 150 8.78 -6.05 7.29
C PRO A 150 7.38 -5.77 6.77
N ILE A 151 7.01 -4.51 6.79
CA ILE A 151 5.76 -3.99 6.22
C ILE A 151 6.06 -2.86 5.25
N ALA A 152 5.06 -2.42 4.52
CA ALA A 152 5.08 -1.14 3.84
C ALA A 152 3.89 -0.30 4.30
N SER A 153 4.19 0.85 4.87
CA SER A 153 3.20 1.85 5.24
C SER A 153 3.66 3.24 4.81
N HIS A 154 2.74 4.02 4.26
CA HIS A 154 2.94 5.41 3.93
C HIS A 154 2.01 6.28 4.77
N GLN A 155 2.48 7.47 5.15
CA GLN A 155 1.65 8.54 5.66
C GLN A 155 1.58 9.66 4.63
N ILE A 156 0.36 10.11 4.30
CA ILE A 156 0.10 11.21 3.37
C ILE A 156 -0.85 12.18 4.06
N ASN A 157 -0.42 13.41 4.27
CA ASN A 157 -1.25 14.46 4.82
C ASN A 157 -2.08 15.11 3.70
N ILE A 158 -3.38 15.19 3.91
CA ILE A 158 -4.33 15.57 2.89
C ILE A 158 -5.21 16.69 3.42
N THR A 159 -5.39 17.71 2.60
CA THR A 159 -6.46 18.70 2.78
C THR A 159 -7.35 18.65 1.54
N LEU A 160 -8.65 18.44 1.74
CA LEU A 160 -9.67 18.50 0.70
C LEU A 160 -10.59 19.67 0.95
N SER A 161 -10.78 20.51 -0.04
CA SER A 161 -11.79 21.59 -0.01
C SER A 161 -13.20 20.98 0.06
N ALA A 162 -14.21 21.79 0.29
CA ALA A 162 -15.61 21.38 0.25
C ALA A 162 -15.96 20.75 -1.10
N GLY A 163 -16.50 19.53 -1.09
CA GLY A 163 -16.87 18.79 -2.29
C GLY A 163 -15.70 18.25 -3.13
N GLU A 164 -14.46 18.47 -2.74
CA GLU A 164 -13.27 18.03 -3.49
C GLU A 164 -13.08 16.52 -3.42
N SER A 165 -12.63 15.95 -4.54
CA SER A 165 -12.19 14.54 -4.64
C SER A 165 -10.73 14.47 -5.07
N LYS A 166 -9.99 13.50 -4.52
CA LYS A 166 -8.58 13.25 -4.87
C LYS A 166 -8.33 11.75 -5.00
N ASP A 167 -7.59 11.39 -6.05
CA ASP A 167 -7.21 10.01 -6.33
C ASP A 167 -5.80 9.71 -5.83
N PHE A 168 -5.67 8.54 -5.22
CA PHE A 168 -4.39 7.90 -4.85
C PHE A 168 -4.34 6.52 -5.47
N ILE A 169 -3.21 6.19 -6.06
CA ILE A 169 -2.99 4.90 -6.70
C ILE A 169 -1.85 4.20 -5.97
N PHE A 170 -2.20 3.14 -5.27
CA PHE A 170 -1.24 2.25 -4.64
C PHE A 170 -1.01 1.04 -5.52
N ILE A 171 0.24 0.59 -5.59
CA ILE A 171 0.63 -0.58 -6.35
C ILE A 171 1.43 -1.51 -5.44
N LEU A 172 0.91 -2.72 -5.26
CA LEU A 172 1.64 -3.83 -4.66
C LEU A 172 2.11 -4.74 -5.78
N GLY A 173 3.39 -4.92 -5.92
CA GLY A 173 3.94 -5.65 -7.05
C GLY A 173 5.11 -6.54 -6.69
N TYR A 174 5.48 -7.37 -7.67
CA TYR A 174 6.58 -8.29 -7.61
C TYR A 174 7.40 -8.21 -8.90
N SER A 175 8.72 -8.29 -8.77
CA SER A 175 9.63 -8.36 -9.92
C SER A 175 10.89 -9.12 -9.59
N GLU A 176 11.48 -9.71 -10.63
CA GLU A 176 12.81 -10.29 -10.57
C GLU A 176 13.83 -9.29 -11.08
N ASN A 177 14.97 -9.18 -10.39
CA ASN A 177 16.09 -8.37 -10.81
C ASN A 177 17.32 -9.26 -11.00
N PRO A 178 17.49 -9.89 -12.19
CA PRO A 178 18.55 -10.87 -12.44
C PRO A 178 19.96 -10.29 -12.35
N GLN A 179 20.11 -8.96 -12.43
CA GLN A 179 21.41 -8.29 -12.41
C GLN A 179 21.79 -7.72 -11.04
N ASP A 180 20.92 -7.91 -10.04
CA ASP A 180 21.11 -7.36 -8.69
C ASP A 180 21.36 -5.84 -8.68
N GLN A 181 20.81 -5.15 -9.66
CA GLN A 181 20.83 -3.69 -9.74
C GLN A 181 19.70 -3.13 -8.89
N LYS A 182 19.85 -1.88 -8.45
CA LYS A 182 18.79 -1.17 -7.76
C LYS A 182 17.49 -1.28 -8.56
N PHE A 183 16.46 -1.81 -7.93
CA PHE A 183 15.18 -2.01 -8.59
C PHE A 183 14.51 -0.66 -8.85
N VAL A 184 13.99 -0.50 -10.05
CA VAL A 184 13.14 0.65 -10.39
C VAL A 184 11.73 0.13 -10.62
N ALA A 185 10.78 0.61 -9.83
CA ALA A 185 9.38 0.24 -9.97
C ALA A 185 8.92 0.36 -11.43
N PRO A 186 8.08 -0.57 -11.92
CA PRO A 186 7.55 -0.51 -13.27
C PRO A 186 6.91 0.84 -13.57
N ASN A 187 7.01 1.30 -14.81
CA ASN A 187 6.54 2.61 -15.30
C ASN A 187 5.07 2.94 -15.02
N VAL A 188 4.30 1.99 -14.49
CA VAL A 188 2.89 2.16 -14.09
C VAL A 188 2.74 3.25 -13.01
N ILE A 189 3.78 3.52 -12.23
CA ILE A 189 3.77 4.48 -11.11
C ILE A 189 4.36 5.85 -11.49
N ARG A 190 4.90 6.02 -12.70
CA ARG A 190 5.43 7.32 -13.12
C ARG A 190 4.31 8.37 -13.16
N LYS A 191 4.70 9.66 -13.20
CA LYS A 191 3.78 10.81 -13.22
C LYS A 191 2.56 10.65 -14.14
N ASP A 192 2.70 9.80 -15.18
CA ASP A 192 1.64 9.44 -16.13
C ASP A 192 0.86 8.18 -15.72
N GLY A 193 1.19 7.54 -14.61
CA GLY A 193 0.58 6.29 -14.15
C GLY A 193 -0.94 6.40 -13.98
N ALA A 194 -1.42 7.56 -13.54
CA ALA A 194 -2.84 7.85 -13.44
C ALA A 194 -3.59 7.76 -14.80
N HIS A 195 -2.91 8.05 -15.91
CA HIS A 195 -3.49 8.02 -17.25
C HIS A 195 -3.40 6.64 -17.93
N LYS A 196 -2.49 5.76 -17.48
CA LYS A 196 -2.35 4.40 -18.05
C LYS A 196 -3.26 3.36 -17.41
N ILE A 197 -3.71 3.59 -16.18
CA ILE A 197 -4.65 2.72 -15.48
C ILE A 197 -6.04 2.66 -16.13
N PRO A 198 -6.62 3.75 -16.67
CA PRO A 198 -7.93 3.72 -17.33
C PRO A 198 -8.04 2.73 -18.51
N VAL A 199 -6.94 2.41 -19.19
CA VAL A 199 -6.98 1.50 -20.35
C VAL A 199 -7.26 0.06 -19.92
N SER A 200 -6.71 -0.39 -18.80
CA SER A 200 -7.05 -1.70 -18.21
C SER A 200 -8.46 -1.71 -17.64
N TYR A 201 -8.96 -0.56 -17.24
CA TYR A 201 -10.27 -0.34 -16.65
C TYR A 201 -11.42 -0.37 -17.68
N THR A 202 -11.17 0.02 -18.91
CA THR A 202 -12.20 0.02 -19.97
C THR A 202 -12.60 -1.38 -20.40
N HIS A 203 -11.80 -2.41 -20.08
CA HIS A 203 -12.13 -3.81 -20.34
C HIS A 203 -12.96 -4.47 -19.23
N LEU A 204 -13.22 -3.76 -18.13
CA LEU A 204 -14.03 -4.22 -16.99
C LEU A 204 -15.45 -3.61 -16.97
N ARG A 205 -15.88 -3.02 -18.09
CA ARG A 205 -17.26 -2.54 -18.27
C ARG A 205 -18.14 -3.62 -18.89
#